data_fafe0c7ccb7db3d4530cc8302d57d424
#
_entry.id   fafe0c7ccb7db3d4530cc8302d57d424
#
_cell.length_a   1.000
_cell.length_b   1.000
_cell.length_c   1.000
_cell.angle_alpha   90.00
_cell.angle_beta   90.00
_cell.angle_gamma   90.00
#
_symmetry.space_group_name_H-M   'P 1'
#
loop_
_entity.id
_entity.type
_entity.pdbx_description
1 polymer ?
#
loop_
_entity_poly.entity_id
_entity_poly.type
_entity_poly.pdbx_seq_one_letter_code
_entity_poly.pdbx_strand_id
1 'polypeptide(L)'
;DFDGLDQNMAERRFYSLEGVEEGSTLNILDNVNSNVDSRRMPQFMNTNPIGNEIVVTWEVDMRPAFYQVYSGSTLFDIQGVVDVTSPYQVYELGVWMNGPATYYANGEDWTSWGTVLANTDSKKMWDDGTNGDEVAGDHIYTIQLSYDGESTFGQEFKLGIGGGDNESGYGLNHIENININNPVIRSYWGSINPLFYDAWNYDTNEPVSLCNGLIGDSNLDGEISILDIVLIVNHIVGLDVLTQDSICGSDFNSDFSVDILDIVLIVSSILGE
;
A
#
# COMPACT_ATOMS: atom_id res chain seq x y z
N ASP A 1 -15.92 -1.35 26.61
CA ASP A 1 -17.08 -1.25 25.69
C ASP A 1 -17.15 0.16 25.14
N PHE A 2 -16.55 0.38 23.96
CA PHE A 2 -16.47 1.70 23.33
C PHE A 2 -17.46 1.85 22.16
N ASP A 3 -18.48 1.00 22.11
CA ASP A 3 -19.53 0.98 21.07
C ASP A 3 -20.48 2.17 21.12
N GLY A 4 -20.06 3.34 21.46
CA GLY A 4 -20.94 4.50 21.53
C GLY A 4 -20.25 5.83 21.35
N LEU A 5 -18.98 5.81 21.03
CA LEU A 5 -18.21 7.03 20.82
C LEU A 5 -18.11 7.33 19.33
N ASP A 6 -18.52 8.54 19.00
CA ASP A 6 -18.40 9.26 17.73
C ASP A 6 -18.20 8.41 16.47
N GLN A 7 -19.03 8.61 15.45
CA GLN A 7 -18.98 7.86 14.20
C GLN A 7 -17.59 7.83 13.54
N ASN A 8 -16.74 8.81 13.82
CA ASN A 8 -15.35 8.84 13.36
C ASN A 8 -14.39 7.95 14.16
N MET A 9 -14.81 7.47 15.35
CA MET A 9 -14.05 6.54 16.18
C MET A 9 -14.62 5.11 16.16
N ALA A 10 -15.79 4.90 15.58
CA ALA A 10 -16.43 3.58 15.50
C ALA A 10 -15.66 2.56 14.64
N GLU A 11 -14.67 3.03 13.89
CA GLU A 11 -13.82 2.17 13.05
C GLU A 11 -12.59 1.63 13.75
N ARG A 12 -12.28 2.13 14.97
CA ARG A 12 -11.14 1.69 15.77
C ARG A 12 -11.63 0.95 17.00
N ARG A 13 -11.13 -0.27 17.19
CA ARG A 13 -11.40 -1.07 18.36
C ARG A 13 -10.13 -1.26 19.16
N PHE A 14 -10.17 -0.85 20.41
CA PHE A 14 -9.05 -0.98 21.33
C PHE A 14 -9.36 -2.05 22.35
N TYR A 15 -8.41 -2.92 22.62
CA TYR A 15 -8.50 -3.93 23.68
C TYR A 15 -7.46 -3.61 24.74
N SER A 16 -7.91 -3.54 26.00
CA SER A 16 -6.98 -3.42 27.12
C SER A 16 -6.35 -4.78 27.41
N LEU A 17 -5.05 -4.79 27.54
CA LEU A 17 -4.30 -5.96 28.04
C LEU A 17 -3.98 -5.84 29.53
N GLU A 18 -4.61 -4.91 30.25
CA GLU A 18 -4.42 -4.77 31.68
C GLU A 18 -4.85 -6.08 32.39
N GLY A 19 -3.92 -6.67 33.13
CA GLY A 19 -4.14 -7.94 33.82
C GLY A 19 -3.91 -9.21 32.99
N VAL A 20 -3.47 -9.07 31.72
CA VAL A 20 -3.06 -10.20 30.89
C VAL A 20 -1.60 -10.54 31.21
N GLU A 21 -1.33 -11.80 31.59
CA GLU A 21 0.02 -12.28 31.86
C GLU A 21 0.83 -12.42 30.57
N GLU A 22 2.13 -12.08 30.64
CA GLU A 22 3.05 -12.26 29.52
C GLU A 22 3.09 -13.71 29.04
N GLY A 23 2.96 -13.91 27.74
CA GLY A 23 2.94 -15.25 27.11
C GLY A 23 1.58 -15.95 27.14
N SER A 24 0.52 -15.34 27.70
CA SER A 24 -0.83 -15.88 27.60
C SER A 24 -1.42 -15.68 26.19
N THR A 25 -2.30 -16.61 25.80
CA THR A 25 -3.08 -16.47 24.56
C THR A 25 -4.38 -15.74 24.86
N LEU A 26 -4.56 -14.58 24.23
CA LEU A 26 -5.81 -13.83 24.32
C LEU A 26 -6.68 -14.17 23.09
N ASN A 27 -7.85 -14.77 23.33
CA ASN A 27 -8.86 -14.96 22.29
C ASN A 27 -9.84 -13.79 22.34
N ILE A 28 -9.78 -12.92 21.34
CA ILE A 28 -10.70 -11.80 21.21
C ILE A 28 -11.83 -12.23 20.27
N LEU A 29 -13.04 -12.41 20.84
CA LEU A 29 -14.25 -12.60 20.07
C LEU A 29 -14.88 -11.22 19.86
N ASP A 30 -14.77 -10.72 18.64
CA ASP A 30 -15.37 -9.46 18.26
C ASP A 30 -16.68 -9.71 17.47
N ASN A 31 -17.79 -9.16 17.95
CA ASN A 31 -19.03 -9.14 17.21
C ASN A 31 -19.00 -7.99 16.21
N VAL A 32 -18.65 -8.32 14.98
CA VAL A 32 -18.67 -7.34 13.88
C VAL A 32 -20.13 -7.02 13.54
N ASN A 33 -20.52 -5.78 13.71
CA ASN A 33 -21.81 -5.31 13.21
C ASN A 33 -21.80 -5.43 11.67
N SER A 34 -22.90 -5.89 11.09
CA SER A 34 -23.05 -6.19 9.65
C SER A 34 -22.73 -4.99 8.71
N ASN A 35 -22.55 -3.80 9.26
CA ASN A 35 -22.20 -2.59 8.51
C ASN A 35 -20.70 -2.23 8.59
N VAL A 36 -19.90 -2.99 9.33
CA VAL A 36 -18.46 -2.77 9.45
C VAL A 36 -17.75 -3.87 8.66
N ASP A 37 -16.74 -3.49 7.90
CA ASP A 37 -15.93 -4.44 7.14
C ASP A 37 -15.33 -5.49 8.08
N SER A 38 -15.75 -6.73 7.90
CA SER A 38 -15.26 -7.86 8.68
C SER A 38 -13.77 -8.16 8.45
N ARG A 39 -13.17 -7.58 7.40
CA ARG A 39 -11.75 -7.73 7.09
C ARG A 39 -10.86 -6.73 7.85
N ARG A 40 -11.42 -5.72 8.50
CA ARG A 40 -10.66 -4.84 9.38
C ARG A 40 -10.29 -5.58 10.64
N MET A 41 -9.02 -5.93 10.76
CA MET A 41 -8.47 -6.48 11.99
C MET A 41 -8.55 -5.44 13.10
N PRO A 42 -8.97 -5.82 14.32
CA PRO A 42 -8.86 -4.92 15.48
C PRO A 42 -7.40 -4.52 15.66
N GLN A 43 -7.12 -3.23 15.64
CA GLN A 43 -5.80 -2.73 15.94
C GLN A 43 -5.67 -2.53 17.44
N PHE A 44 -4.55 -2.95 17.99
CA PHE A 44 -4.26 -2.80 19.40
C PHE A 44 -2.92 -2.05 19.56
N MET A 45 -2.91 -1.05 20.44
CA MET A 45 -1.74 -0.23 20.71
C MET A 45 -1.18 -0.56 22.10
N ASN A 46 0.06 -1.07 22.14
CA ASN A 46 0.77 -1.29 23.40
C ASN A 46 1.38 0.03 23.89
N THR A 47 0.85 0.59 24.98
CA THR A 47 1.28 1.87 25.55
C THR A 47 2.42 1.74 26.58
N ASN A 48 2.96 0.54 26.79
CA ASN A 48 4.12 0.37 27.65
C ASN A 48 5.38 0.98 27.00
N PRO A 49 6.30 1.55 27.77
CA PRO A 49 7.57 2.06 27.25
C PRO A 49 8.47 0.91 26.78
N ILE A 50 9.28 1.18 25.76
CA ILE A 50 10.24 0.22 25.18
C ILE A 50 11.37 -0.09 26.19
N GLY A 51 11.75 0.89 27.00
CA GLY A 51 12.72 0.76 28.06
C GLY A 51 14.19 0.93 27.65
N ASN A 52 14.51 0.84 26.37
CA ASN A 52 15.86 1.02 25.81
C ASN A 52 15.80 1.73 24.47
N GLU A 53 16.90 2.34 24.06
CA GLU A 53 17.03 2.86 22.69
C GLU A 53 17.02 1.73 21.68
N ILE A 54 16.29 1.92 20.56
CA ILE A 54 16.18 0.96 19.48
C ILE A 54 16.06 1.68 18.13
N VAL A 55 16.66 1.09 17.10
CA VAL A 55 16.41 1.47 15.70
C VAL A 55 15.42 0.49 15.11
N VAL A 56 14.34 1.00 14.54
CA VAL A 56 13.29 0.20 13.89
C VAL A 56 13.33 0.48 12.40
N THR A 57 13.31 -0.58 11.62
CA THR A 57 13.14 -0.51 10.16
C THR A 57 11.66 -0.62 9.84
N TRP A 58 11.12 0.41 9.19
CA TRP A 58 9.75 0.45 8.72
C TRP A 58 9.72 0.24 7.22
N GLU A 59 8.94 -0.71 6.79
CA GLU A 59 8.79 -1.08 5.39
C GLU A 59 7.32 -0.94 4.97
N VAL A 60 7.08 -0.45 3.77
CA VAL A 60 5.76 -0.45 3.16
C VAL A 60 5.82 -1.02 1.75
N ASP A 61 4.98 -2.01 1.49
CA ASP A 61 4.75 -2.53 0.14
C ASP A 61 3.78 -1.60 -0.58
N MET A 62 4.26 -0.95 -1.65
CA MET A 62 3.50 0.04 -2.42
C MET A 62 2.74 -0.58 -3.61
N ARG A 63 2.91 -1.87 -3.88
CA ARG A 63 2.21 -2.55 -4.98
C ARG A 63 0.69 -2.47 -4.87
N PRO A 64 0.06 -2.52 -3.67
CA PRO A 64 -1.40 -2.33 -3.58
C PRO A 64 -1.86 -0.97 -4.11
N ALA A 65 -1.10 0.12 -3.87
CA ALA A 65 -1.41 1.44 -4.41
C ALA A 65 -1.34 1.45 -5.93
N PHE A 66 -0.27 0.87 -6.47
CA PHE A 66 -0.07 0.78 -7.92
C PHE A 66 -1.23 0.05 -8.61
N TYR A 67 -1.57 -1.15 -8.13
CA TYR A 67 -2.65 -1.94 -8.73
C TYR A 67 -4.02 -1.29 -8.60
N GLN A 68 -4.27 -0.57 -7.50
CA GLN A 68 -5.54 0.15 -7.33
C GLN A 68 -5.67 1.29 -8.35
N VAL A 69 -4.60 2.04 -8.61
CA VAL A 69 -4.62 3.08 -9.64
C VAL A 69 -4.64 2.47 -11.05
N TYR A 70 -3.91 1.38 -11.25
CA TYR A 70 -3.91 0.63 -12.51
C TYR A 70 -5.30 0.08 -12.86
N SER A 71 -6.13 -0.27 -11.88
CA SER A 71 -7.54 -0.67 -12.08
C SER A 71 -8.47 0.49 -12.49
N GLY A 72 -7.93 1.71 -12.64
CA GLY A 72 -8.69 2.91 -13.02
C GLY A 72 -9.17 3.75 -11.84
N SER A 73 -8.77 3.42 -10.62
CA SER A 73 -9.09 4.20 -9.42
C SER A 73 -8.18 5.42 -9.30
N THR A 74 -8.63 6.43 -8.55
CA THR A 74 -7.82 7.58 -8.14
C THR A 74 -7.61 7.53 -6.63
N LEU A 75 -6.37 7.70 -6.17
CA LEU A 75 -6.09 7.91 -4.76
C LEU A 75 -6.24 9.41 -4.46
N PHE A 76 -7.39 9.78 -3.94
CA PHE A 76 -7.71 11.17 -3.63
C PHE A 76 -7.00 11.64 -2.36
N ASP A 77 -6.33 12.77 -2.45
CA ASP A 77 -5.82 13.48 -1.27
C ASP A 77 -6.98 14.19 -0.56
N ILE A 78 -7.24 13.82 0.68
CA ILE A 78 -8.30 14.46 1.47
C ILE A 78 -8.02 15.93 1.80
N GLN A 79 -6.77 16.38 1.66
CA GLN A 79 -6.39 17.79 1.74
C GLN A 79 -6.47 18.50 0.37
N GLY A 80 -6.67 17.74 -0.71
CA GLY A 80 -6.81 18.25 -2.07
C GLY A 80 -5.53 18.81 -2.68
N VAL A 81 -4.36 18.29 -2.31
CA VAL A 81 -3.05 18.78 -2.79
C VAL A 81 -2.43 17.85 -3.82
N VAL A 82 -2.47 16.52 -3.58
CA VAL A 82 -1.81 15.52 -4.43
C VAL A 82 -2.73 14.32 -4.66
N ASP A 83 -3.49 14.34 -5.74
CA ASP A 83 -4.22 13.17 -6.22
C ASP A 83 -3.30 12.28 -7.05
N VAL A 84 -3.38 10.95 -6.88
CA VAL A 84 -2.64 9.98 -7.69
C VAL A 84 -3.61 9.37 -8.71
N THR A 85 -3.40 9.71 -9.98
CA THR A 85 -4.29 9.37 -11.10
C THR A 85 -3.65 8.45 -12.14
N SER A 86 -2.34 8.20 -12.03
CA SER A 86 -1.55 7.31 -12.86
C SER A 86 -0.77 6.33 -12.00
N PRO A 87 -0.71 5.04 -12.35
CA PRO A 87 0.03 4.03 -11.61
C PRO A 87 1.50 4.41 -11.36
N TYR A 88 2.15 4.98 -12.36
CA TYR A 88 3.57 5.39 -12.27
C TYR A 88 3.80 6.49 -11.23
N GLN A 89 2.81 7.37 -10.98
CA GLN A 89 2.91 8.39 -9.95
C GLN A 89 3.10 7.80 -8.55
N VAL A 90 2.67 6.54 -8.31
CA VAL A 90 2.87 5.85 -7.05
C VAL A 90 4.36 5.79 -6.69
N TYR A 91 5.21 5.54 -7.68
CA TYR A 91 6.64 5.39 -7.50
C TYR A 91 7.41 6.70 -7.75
N GLU A 92 6.97 7.52 -8.71
CA GLU A 92 7.66 8.75 -9.11
C GLU A 92 7.54 9.89 -8.09
N LEU A 93 6.39 10.01 -7.42
CA LEU A 93 6.14 11.12 -6.48
C LEU A 93 6.82 10.93 -5.12
N GLY A 94 7.29 9.71 -4.81
CA GLY A 94 7.88 9.35 -3.53
C GLY A 94 6.84 9.07 -2.44
N VAL A 95 7.29 8.44 -1.37
CA VAL A 95 6.46 7.97 -0.25
C VAL A 95 6.97 8.57 1.05
N TRP A 96 6.05 8.99 1.91
CA TRP A 96 6.34 9.53 3.24
C TRP A 96 5.52 8.80 4.31
N MET A 97 6.15 8.57 5.45
CA MET A 97 5.50 8.14 6.67
C MET A 97 5.23 9.35 7.55
N ASN A 98 4.02 9.50 8.10
CA ASN A 98 3.63 10.64 8.92
C ASN A 98 2.83 10.17 10.13
N GLY A 99 2.98 10.83 11.26
CA GLY A 99 2.30 10.50 12.50
C GLY A 99 3.24 10.35 13.69
N PRO A 100 2.71 9.99 14.88
CA PRO A 100 3.49 9.82 16.12
C PRO A 100 4.69 8.90 15.98
N ALA A 101 4.60 7.84 15.16
CA ALA A 101 5.74 6.96 14.88
C ALA A 101 6.96 7.69 14.32
N THR A 102 6.78 8.85 13.71
CA THR A 102 7.86 9.65 13.11
C THR A 102 8.29 10.86 13.96
N TYR A 103 7.85 10.95 15.22
CA TYR A 103 8.17 12.07 16.10
C TYR A 103 9.67 12.35 16.18
N TYR A 104 10.48 11.31 16.35
CA TYR A 104 11.93 11.46 16.49
C TYR A 104 12.66 11.84 15.19
N ALA A 105 11.97 11.80 14.04
CA ALA A 105 12.55 12.21 12.77
C ALA A 105 12.71 13.75 12.67
N ASN A 106 11.75 14.53 13.20
CA ASN A 106 11.77 15.99 13.14
C ASN A 106 11.20 16.71 14.37
N GLY A 107 10.76 15.97 15.40
CA GLY A 107 10.14 16.52 16.61
C GLY A 107 8.66 16.88 16.46
N GLU A 108 7.98 16.40 15.41
CA GLU A 108 6.56 16.60 15.19
C GLU A 108 5.86 15.25 14.99
N ASP A 109 4.73 15.03 15.66
CA ASP A 109 3.88 13.86 15.41
C ASP A 109 3.34 13.91 13.99
N TRP A 110 2.53 14.91 13.70
CA TRP A 110 1.94 15.12 12.38
C TRP A 110 2.53 16.36 11.72
N THR A 111 3.35 16.14 10.70
CA THR A 111 3.78 17.22 9.79
C THR A 111 2.62 17.54 8.84
N SER A 112 2.44 18.82 8.49
CA SER A 112 1.36 19.23 7.58
C SER A 112 1.50 18.53 6.24
N TRP A 113 0.41 17.88 5.82
CA TRP A 113 0.33 17.19 4.53
C TRP A 113 0.57 18.15 3.35
N GLY A 114 0.91 17.61 2.20
CA GLY A 114 1.21 18.33 0.99
C GLY A 114 2.68 18.79 0.94
N THR A 115 2.91 20.03 0.49
CA THR A 115 4.24 20.56 0.23
C THR A 115 5.16 20.52 1.46
N VAL A 116 4.64 20.67 2.68
CA VAL A 116 5.48 20.67 3.89
C VAL A 116 6.03 19.26 4.11
N LEU A 117 5.19 18.24 4.10
CA LEU A 117 5.63 16.85 4.26
C LEU A 117 6.53 16.42 3.10
N ALA A 118 6.20 16.77 1.85
CA ALA A 118 6.99 16.46 0.66
C ALA A 118 8.43 17.04 0.69
N ASN A 119 8.65 18.10 1.48
CA ASN A 119 9.97 18.69 1.72
C ASN A 119 10.60 18.25 3.06
N THR A 120 10.04 17.26 3.74
CA THR A 120 10.55 16.73 5.01
C THR A 120 11.25 15.39 4.76
N ASP A 121 12.50 15.44 4.31
CA ASP A 121 13.29 14.25 3.92
C ASP A 121 13.46 13.25 5.07
N SER A 122 13.45 13.71 6.33
CA SER A 122 13.55 12.83 7.50
C SER A 122 12.35 11.90 7.72
N LYS A 123 11.24 12.14 7.01
CA LYS A 123 10.04 11.30 7.01
C LYS A 123 9.82 10.57 5.68
N LYS A 124 10.74 10.76 4.72
CA LYS A 124 10.68 10.09 3.43
C LYS A 124 11.11 8.64 3.55
N MET A 125 10.40 7.77 2.86
CA MET A 125 10.74 6.36 2.69
C MET A 125 11.44 6.16 1.34
N TRP A 126 12.35 5.20 1.26
CA TRP A 126 13.24 4.99 0.12
C TRP A 126 13.12 3.57 -0.43
N ASP A 127 13.22 3.45 -1.76
CA ASP A 127 13.27 2.20 -2.52
C ASP A 127 14.44 2.28 -3.51
N ASP A 128 15.65 2.52 -2.97
CA ASP A 128 16.86 2.78 -3.76
C ASP A 128 18.12 2.07 -3.22
N GLY A 129 17.93 1.10 -2.31
CA GLY A 129 19.03 0.40 -1.65
C GLY A 129 19.73 1.20 -0.56
N THR A 130 19.10 2.28 -0.06
CA THR A 130 19.62 3.12 1.03
C THR A 130 18.66 3.24 2.19
N ASN A 131 19.09 3.87 3.31
CA ASN A 131 18.25 4.13 4.48
C ASN A 131 17.55 2.88 5.09
N GLY A 132 18.18 1.71 4.97
CA GLY A 132 17.67 0.44 5.45
C GLY A 132 16.93 -0.37 4.40
N ASP A 133 16.72 0.18 3.21
CA ASP A 133 16.24 -0.56 2.06
C ASP A 133 17.30 -1.57 1.58
N GLU A 134 16.91 -2.82 1.41
CA GLU A 134 17.81 -3.92 1.03
C GLU A 134 17.85 -4.12 -0.49
N VAL A 135 16.76 -3.84 -1.19
CA VAL A 135 16.62 -4.17 -2.62
C VAL A 135 15.98 -3.00 -3.38
N ALA A 136 16.83 -2.24 -4.05
CA ALA A 136 16.36 -1.11 -4.85
C ALA A 136 15.36 -1.54 -5.95
N GLY A 137 14.24 -0.83 -6.03
CA GLY A 137 13.25 -0.99 -7.09
C GLY A 137 12.32 -2.21 -6.93
N ASP A 138 12.23 -2.79 -5.72
CA ASP A 138 11.31 -3.89 -5.44
C ASP A 138 9.92 -3.41 -4.98
N HIS A 139 9.74 -2.07 -4.92
CA HIS A 139 8.54 -1.36 -4.51
C HIS A 139 8.17 -1.52 -3.03
N ILE A 140 9.16 -1.91 -2.21
CA ILE A 140 9.08 -1.93 -0.76
C ILE A 140 9.88 -0.74 -0.24
N TYR A 141 9.18 0.32 0.10
CA TYR A 141 9.79 1.56 0.58
C TYR A 141 10.15 1.45 2.05
N THR A 142 11.33 1.94 2.43
CA THR A 142 11.91 1.75 3.76
C THR A 142 12.35 3.07 4.40
N ILE A 143 12.17 3.17 5.71
CA ILE A 143 12.75 4.21 6.57
C ILE A 143 13.24 3.58 7.87
N GLN A 144 14.39 4.03 8.38
CA GLN A 144 14.89 3.66 9.70
C GLN A 144 14.67 4.81 10.68
N LEU A 145 14.00 4.52 11.79
CA LEU A 145 13.70 5.48 12.84
C LEU A 145 14.29 5.01 14.17
N SER A 146 14.89 5.94 14.92
CA SER A 146 15.41 5.69 16.25
C SER A 146 14.37 6.08 17.30
N TYR A 147 14.15 5.21 18.26
CA TYR A 147 13.27 5.43 19.41
C TYR A 147 14.09 5.39 20.69
N ASP A 148 13.72 6.22 21.68
CA ASP A 148 14.29 6.16 23.02
C ASP A 148 13.53 5.19 23.93
N GLY A 149 14.02 5.01 25.15
CA GLY A 149 13.40 4.10 26.10
C GLY A 149 12.03 4.54 26.63
N GLU A 150 11.67 5.81 26.48
CA GLU A 150 10.37 6.36 26.90
C GLU A 150 9.30 6.20 25.82
N SER A 151 9.71 5.93 24.57
CA SER A 151 8.81 5.63 23.47
C SER A 151 7.97 4.40 23.77
N THR A 152 6.71 4.39 23.37
CA THR A 152 5.83 3.24 23.56
C THR A 152 6.04 2.18 22.48
N PHE A 153 5.72 0.92 22.79
CA PHE A 153 5.76 -0.13 21.78
C PHE A 153 4.79 0.14 20.62
N GLY A 154 3.58 0.60 20.95
CA GLY A 154 2.56 0.92 19.96
C GLY A 154 2.84 2.24 19.28
N GLN A 155 2.87 2.22 17.94
CA GLN A 155 3.18 3.35 17.10
C GLN A 155 2.06 3.60 16.11
N GLU A 156 1.61 4.85 16.00
CA GLU A 156 0.56 5.27 15.08
C GLU A 156 1.18 6.06 13.92
N PHE A 157 0.75 5.74 12.69
CA PHE A 157 1.21 6.44 11.49
C PHE A 157 0.22 6.30 10.33
N LYS A 158 0.45 7.09 9.30
CA LYS A 158 -0.22 7.02 8.02
C LYS A 158 0.80 7.27 6.91
N LEU A 159 0.56 6.70 5.76
CA LEU A 159 1.42 6.83 4.59
C LEU A 159 0.86 7.89 3.63
N GLY A 160 1.74 8.48 2.83
CA GLY A 160 1.35 9.45 1.82
C GLY A 160 2.27 9.43 0.60
N ILE A 161 1.67 9.45 -0.57
CA ILE A 161 2.37 9.59 -1.85
C ILE A 161 2.48 11.07 -2.17
N GLY A 162 3.67 11.53 -2.55
CA GLY A 162 3.93 12.94 -2.88
C GLY A 162 3.73 13.90 -1.71
N GLY A 163 3.74 13.40 -0.48
CA GLY A 163 3.42 14.13 0.74
C GLY A 163 1.92 14.36 0.96
N GLY A 164 1.02 13.81 0.12
CA GLY A 164 -0.43 13.90 0.25
C GLY A 164 -1.00 12.99 1.30
N ASP A 165 -2.21 13.29 1.79
CA ASP A 165 -3.03 12.44 2.65
C ASP A 165 -3.97 11.59 1.78
N ASN A 166 -3.39 10.65 1.03
CA ASN A 166 -4.05 9.93 -0.07
C ASN A 166 -4.09 8.41 0.09
N GLU A 167 -3.71 7.88 1.26
CA GLU A 167 -3.84 6.45 1.55
C GLU A 167 -5.28 6.04 1.86
N SER A 168 -5.96 6.79 2.72
CA SER A 168 -7.35 6.49 3.12
C SER A 168 -7.99 7.74 3.74
N GLY A 169 -9.31 7.72 3.92
CA GLY A 169 -10.06 8.83 4.51
C GLY A 169 -9.61 9.20 5.93
N TYR A 170 -10.25 10.20 6.52
CA TYR A 170 -9.98 10.67 7.89
C TYR A 170 -10.13 9.54 8.91
N GLY A 171 -9.24 9.56 9.91
CA GLY A 171 -9.32 8.71 11.09
C GLY A 171 -8.84 7.27 10.86
N LEU A 172 -8.37 6.92 9.68
CA LEU A 172 -7.78 5.63 9.40
C LEU A 172 -6.25 5.77 9.40
N ASN A 173 -5.60 5.24 10.43
CA ASN A 173 -4.16 5.21 10.57
C ASN A 173 -3.69 3.79 10.86
N HIS A 174 -2.46 3.48 10.52
CA HIS A 174 -1.79 2.26 10.97
C HIS A 174 -1.49 2.35 12.46
N ILE A 175 -1.62 1.22 13.14
CA ILE A 175 -1.12 1.03 14.50
C ILE A 175 -0.31 -0.26 14.50
N GLU A 176 1.00 -0.13 14.73
CA GLU A 176 1.91 -1.27 14.78
C GLU A 176 2.65 -1.29 16.10
N ASN A 177 2.98 -2.48 16.59
CA ASN A 177 3.70 -2.63 17.84
C ASN A 177 5.12 -3.11 17.57
N ILE A 178 6.10 -2.36 18.05
CA ILE A 178 7.52 -2.67 17.90
C ILE A 178 7.84 -3.99 18.61
N ASN A 179 8.49 -4.89 17.89
CA ASN A 179 9.07 -6.11 18.45
C ASN A 179 10.57 -5.91 18.65
N ILE A 180 11.02 -5.76 19.89
CA ILE A 180 12.43 -5.51 20.20
C ILE A 180 13.38 -6.65 19.78
N ASN A 181 12.88 -7.86 19.62
CA ASN A 181 13.66 -9.01 19.17
C ASN A 181 13.76 -9.10 17.63
N ASN A 182 12.87 -8.42 16.92
CA ASN A 182 12.88 -8.28 15.47
C ASN A 182 12.31 -6.91 15.11
N PRO A 183 13.16 -5.84 15.13
CA PRO A 183 12.71 -4.47 14.95
C PRO A 183 12.51 -4.10 13.47
N VAL A 184 11.88 -4.97 12.71
CA VAL A 184 11.43 -4.73 11.34
C VAL A 184 9.93 -4.84 11.31
N ILE A 185 9.26 -3.80 10.83
CA ILE A 185 7.80 -3.74 10.69
C ILE A 185 7.50 -3.55 9.22
N ARG A 186 6.79 -4.51 8.63
CA ARG A 186 6.31 -4.43 7.26
C ARG A 186 4.82 -4.17 7.25
N SER A 187 4.44 -3.10 6.59
CA SER A 187 3.06 -2.70 6.33
C SER A 187 2.77 -2.81 4.82
N TYR A 188 1.50 -2.76 4.47
CA TYR A 188 1.04 -2.73 3.09
C TYR A 188 0.19 -1.48 2.89
N TRP A 189 0.46 -0.74 1.82
CA TRP A 189 -0.36 0.41 1.47
C TRP A 189 -1.84 0.03 1.43
N GLY A 190 -2.67 0.85 2.06
CA GLY A 190 -4.13 0.68 2.05
C GLY A 190 -4.68 -0.47 2.90
N SER A 191 -3.82 -1.26 3.59
CA SER A 191 -4.27 -2.36 4.46
C SER A 191 -5.17 -1.90 5.61
N ILE A 192 -5.15 -0.61 5.93
CA ILE A 192 -6.08 0.02 6.89
C ILE A 192 -7.48 0.23 6.31
N ASN A 193 -7.65 0.15 4.99
CA ASN A 193 -8.92 0.25 4.30
C ASN A 193 -9.03 -0.74 3.13
N PRO A 194 -8.94 -2.05 3.36
CA PRO A 194 -8.80 -3.06 2.31
C PRO A 194 -10.01 -3.17 1.38
N LEU A 195 -11.18 -2.63 1.76
CA LEU A 195 -12.35 -2.58 0.88
C LEU A 195 -12.19 -1.57 -0.26
N PHE A 196 -11.44 -0.51 -0.04
CA PHE A 196 -11.15 0.46 -1.09
C PHE A 196 -10.10 -0.09 -2.06
N TYR A 197 -9.15 -0.89 -1.57
CA TYR A 197 -8.04 -1.47 -2.35
C TYR A 197 -8.39 -2.88 -2.84
N ASP A 198 -9.50 -3.02 -3.56
CA ASP A 198 -10.05 -4.29 -4.05
C ASP A 198 -9.25 -4.89 -5.22
N ALA A 199 -8.34 -4.13 -5.83
CA ALA A 199 -7.39 -4.62 -6.82
C ALA A 199 -6.22 -5.43 -6.19
N TRP A 200 -6.13 -5.51 -4.87
CA TRP A 200 -5.09 -6.24 -4.15
C TRP A 200 -5.68 -7.24 -3.14
N ASN A 201 -5.16 -8.45 -3.15
CA ASN A 201 -5.51 -9.47 -2.16
C ASN A 201 -4.49 -9.46 -1.02
N TYR A 202 -4.85 -8.87 0.13
CA TYR A 202 -3.98 -8.79 1.30
C TYR A 202 -3.75 -10.14 2.01
N ASP A 203 -4.54 -11.18 1.72
CA ASP A 203 -4.35 -12.52 2.30
C ASP A 203 -3.23 -13.27 1.57
N THR A 204 -3.12 -13.09 0.25
CA THR A 204 -2.10 -13.74 -0.57
C THR A 204 -0.93 -12.84 -0.91
N ASN A 205 -1.07 -11.51 -0.68
CA ASN A 205 -0.12 -10.47 -1.09
C ASN A 205 0.16 -10.45 -2.59
N GLU A 206 -0.91 -10.58 -3.35
CA GLU A 206 -0.88 -10.61 -4.81
C GLU A 206 -1.98 -9.72 -5.39
N PRO A 207 -1.81 -9.19 -6.59
CA PRO A 207 -2.89 -8.46 -7.26
C PRO A 207 -4.08 -9.39 -7.50
N VAL A 208 -5.27 -8.84 -7.31
CA VAL A 208 -6.48 -9.49 -7.84
C VAL A 208 -6.40 -9.39 -9.36
N SER A 209 -6.59 -10.51 -10.05
CA SER A 209 -6.57 -10.50 -11.51
C SER A 209 -7.59 -9.47 -12.02
N LEU A 210 -7.09 -8.39 -12.60
CA LEU A 210 -7.91 -7.34 -13.21
C LEU A 210 -8.39 -7.76 -14.62
N CYS A 211 -7.81 -8.85 -15.13
CA CYS A 211 -8.11 -9.37 -16.46
C CYS A 211 -9.24 -10.39 -16.38
N ASN A 212 -10.40 -10.02 -16.88
CA ASN A 212 -11.51 -10.95 -17.09
C ASN A 212 -11.37 -11.78 -18.39
N GLY A 213 -10.23 -11.68 -19.07
CA GLY A 213 -9.95 -12.26 -20.36
C GLY A 213 -8.72 -13.17 -20.39
N LEU A 214 -8.44 -13.70 -21.55
CA LEU A 214 -7.27 -14.49 -21.85
C LEU A 214 -6.06 -13.55 -21.99
N ILE A 215 -4.96 -13.80 -21.27
CA ILE A 215 -3.72 -13.04 -21.46
C ILE A 215 -3.20 -13.29 -22.86
N GLY A 216 -2.96 -12.22 -23.62
CA GLY A 216 -2.64 -12.25 -25.04
C GLY A 216 -3.80 -11.90 -25.95
N ASP A 217 -5.05 -11.87 -25.44
CA ASP A 217 -6.27 -11.53 -26.17
C ASP A 217 -6.59 -10.03 -26.01
N SER A 218 -5.97 -9.24 -26.86
CA SER A 218 -6.09 -7.77 -26.81
C SER A 218 -7.39 -7.26 -27.43
N ASN A 219 -8.01 -8.05 -28.31
CA ASN A 219 -9.27 -7.70 -28.97
C ASN A 219 -10.50 -8.24 -28.23
N LEU A 220 -10.29 -9.06 -27.17
CA LEU A 220 -11.32 -9.67 -26.31
C LEU A 220 -12.28 -10.60 -27.07
N ASP A 221 -11.79 -11.26 -28.15
CA ASP A 221 -12.59 -12.21 -28.93
C ASP A 221 -12.51 -13.66 -28.40
N GLY A 222 -11.68 -13.93 -27.39
CA GLY A 222 -11.50 -15.23 -26.77
C GLY A 222 -10.43 -16.11 -27.41
N GLU A 223 -9.69 -15.59 -28.39
CA GLU A 223 -8.60 -16.32 -29.08
C GLU A 223 -7.33 -15.45 -29.11
N ILE A 224 -6.17 -16.06 -28.87
CA ILE A 224 -4.88 -15.37 -29.03
C ILE A 224 -4.45 -15.54 -30.50
N SER A 225 -4.36 -14.44 -31.22
CA SER A 225 -4.13 -14.44 -32.66
C SER A 225 -3.24 -13.28 -33.14
N ILE A 226 -2.94 -13.23 -34.42
CA ILE A 226 -2.21 -12.10 -35.00
C ILE A 226 -3.02 -10.77 -34.94
N LEU A 227 -4.34 -10.83 -34.76
CA LEU A 227 -5.17 -9.63 -34.65
C LEU A 227 -4.87 -8.87 -33.35
N ASP A 228 -4.55 -9.59 -32.29
CA ASP A 228 -4.15 -9.02 -31.01
C ASP A 228 -2.83 -8.26 -31.13
N ILE A 229 -1.87 -8.86 -31.84
CA ILE A 229 -0.57 -8.22 -32.13
C ILE A 229 -0.77 -6.92 -32.89
N VAL A 230 -1.68 -6.89 -33.88
CA VAL A 230 -1.96 -5.67 -34.65
C VAL A 230 -2.52 -4.56 -33.77
N LEU A 231 -3.40 -4.89 -32.82
CA LEU A 231 -3.95 -3.90 -31.87
C LEU A 231 -2.87 -3.36 -30.92
N ILE A 232 -2.01 -4.23 -30.40
CA ILE A 232 -0.89 -3.83 -29.53
C ILE A 232 0.07 -2.91 -30.30
N VAL A 233 0.42 -3.26 -31.54
CA VAL A 233 1.27 -2.41 -32.40
C VAL A 233 0.63 -1.03 -32.62
N ASN A 234 -0.67 -0.98 -32.94
CA ASN A 234 -1.37 0.29 -33.11
C ASN A 234 -1.35 1.15 -31.84
N HIS A 235 -1.49 0.52 -30.69
CA HIS A 235 -1.41 1.20 -29.39
C HIS A 235 0.00 1.79 -29.16
N ILE A 236 1.04 0.98 -29.33
CA ILE A 236 2.45 1.38 -29.11
C ILE A 236 2.85 2.54 -30.03
N VAL A 237 2.39 2.54 -31.31
CA VAL A 237 2.70 3.62 -32.26
C VAL A 237 1.73 4.80 -32.15
N GLY A 238 0.78 4.76 -31.21
CA GLY A 238 -0.15 5.87 -30.95
C GLY A 238 -1.25 6.05 -32.01
N LEU A 239 -1.56 5.01 -32.81
CA LEU A 239 -2.62 5.05 -33.80
C LEU A 239 -4.00 4.73 -33.21
N ASP A 240 -4.03 3.97 -32.12
CA ASP A 240 -5.24 3.60 -31.40
C ASP A 240 -4.95 3.51 -29.90
N VAL A 241 -5.99 3.63 -29.07
CA VAL A 241 -5.88 3.50 -27.61
C VAL A 241 -6.65 2.27 -27.16
N LEU A 242 -5.97 1.31 -26.58
CA LEU A 242 -6.59 0.13 -25.99
C LEU A 242 -7.50 0.52 -24.82
N THR A 243 -8.58 -0.22 -24.64
CA THR A 243 -9.39 -0.13 -23.42
C THR A 243 -8.63 -0.72 -22.23
N GLN A 244 -9.06 -0.45 -21.01
CA GLN A 244 -8.41 -1.01 -19.82
C GLN A 244 -8.37 -2.55 -19.83
N ASP A 245 -9.48 -3.20 -20.24
CA ASP A 245 -9.54 -4.65 -20.37
C ASP A 245 -8.60 -5.17 -21.47
N SER A 246 -8.48 -4.45 -22.58
CA SER A 246 -7.55 -4.77 -23.67
C SER A 246 -6.09 -4.56 -23.25
N ILE A 247 -5.76 -3.49 -22.50
CA ILE A 247 -4.42 -3.25 -21.96
C ILE A 247 -4.01 -4.43 -21.07
N CYS A 248 -4.91 -4.85 -20.20
CA CYS A 248 -4.68 -5.98 -19.31
C CYS A 248 -4.41 -7.28 -20.09
N GLY A 249 -5.19 -7.57 -21.14
CA GLY A 249 -4.92 -8.72 -22.03
C GLY A 249 -3.63 -8.57 -22.85
N SER A 250 -3.15 -7.35 -23.06
CA SER A 250 -1.98 -7.04 -23.89
C SER A 250 -0.65 -7.10 -23.12
N ASP A 251 -0.66 -6.85 -21.83
CA ASP A 251 0.52 -6.95 -20.94
C ASP A 251 0.79 -8.43 -20.62
N PHE A 252 1.46 -9.10 -21.54
CA PHE A 252 1.65 -10.55 -21.48
C PHE A 252 2.69 -10.96 -20.43
N ASN A 253 3.70 -10.13 -20.19
CA ASN A 253 4.75 -10.38 -19.22
C ASN A 253 4.41 -9.84 -17.81
N SER A 254 3.29 -9.12 -17.69
CA SER A 254 2.81 -8.51 -16.45
C SER A 254 3.80 -7.51 -15.82
N ASP A 255 4.53 -6.77 -16.69
CA ASP A 255 5.46 -5.71 -16.25
C ASP A 255 4.80 -4.32 -16.22
N PHE A 256 3.48 -4.25 -16.48
CA PHE A 256 2.63 -3.06 -16.50
C PHE A 256 2.91 -2.08 -17.65
N SER A 257 3.62 -2.54 -18.65
CA SER A 257 3.92 -1.77 -19.85
C SER A 257 3.50 -2.58 -21.08
N VAL A 258 2.59 -2.07 -21.88
CA VAL A 258 2.27 -2.70 -23.15
C VAL A 258 3.31 -2.24 -24.18
N ASP A 259 4.29 -3.10 -24.46
CA ASP A 259 5.41 -2.77 -25.33
C ASP A 259 5.81 -3.92 -26.28
N ILE A 260 7.00 -3.80 -26.89
CA ILE A 260 7.49 -4.78 -27.88
C ILE A 260 7.78 -6.16 -27.26
N LEU A 261 8.06 -6.23 -25.93
CA LEU A 261 8.33 -7.48 -25.26
C LEU A 261 7.08 -8.34 -25.17
N ASP A 262 5.91 -7.73 -24.95
CA ASP A 262 4.64 -8.44 -24.95
C ASP A 262 4.35 -9.05 -26.33
N ILE A 263 4.60 -8.27 -27.38
CA ILE A 263 4.43 -8.77 -28.75
C ILE A 263 5.29 -10.01 -28.98
N VAL A 264 6.55 -9.99 -28.54
CA VAL A 264 7.46 -11.14 -28.69
C VAL A 264 6.93 -12.37 -27.97
N LEU A 265 6.44 -12.19 -26.75
CA LEU A 265 5.90 -13.29 -25.94
C LEU A 265 4.58 -13.83 -26.51
N ILE A 266 3.69 -12.96 -26.98
CA ILE A 266 2.44 -13.38 -27.65
C ILE A 266 2.77 -14.15 -28.93
N VAL A 267 3.73 -13.69 -29.74
CA VAL A 267 4.17 -14.42 -30.93
C VAL A 267 4.71 -15.79 -30.56
N SER A 268 5.57 -15.91 -29.54
CA SER A 268 6.08 -17.18 -29.06
C SER A 268 4.94 -18.12 -28.62
N SER A 269 3.96 -17.58 -27.89
CA SER A 269 2.77 -18.34 -27.49
C SER A 269 1.96 -18.86 -28.66
N ILE A 270 1.75 -18.04 -29.72
CA ILE A 270 1.03 -18.45 -30.94
C ILE A 270 1.80 -19.54 -31.68
N LEU A 271 3.12 -19.47 -31.69
CA LEU A 271 3.99 -20.46 -32.35
C LEU A 271 4.17 -21.74 -31.53
N GLY A 272 3.76 -21.75 -30.25
CA GLY A 272 3.89 -22.90 -29.36
C GLY A 272 5.32 -23.13 -28.87
N GLU A 273 6.10 -22.05 -28.76
CA GLU A 273 7.50 -22.05 -28.28
C GLU A 273 7.59 -21.75 -26.78
#